data_942f72ba41682cd852e93cbc805e2e29
#
_entry.id   942f72ba41682cd852e93cbc805e2e29
#
_cell.length_a   1.000
_cell.length_b   1.000
_cell.length_c   1.000
_cell.angle_alpha   90.00
_cell.angle_beta   90.00
_cell.angle_gamma   90.00
#
_symmetry.space_group_name_H-M   'P 1'
#
loop_
_entity.id
_entity.type
_entity.pdbx_description
1 polymer ?
#
loop_
_entity_poly.entity_id
_entity_poly.type
_entity_poly.pdbx_seq_one_letter_code
_entity_poly.pdbx_strand_id
1 'polypeptide(L)'
;VVPVLLPIGAGANYRGVVNILENKAYERVAKGAPKEIPVPADMADDIAVALEELTEAAAGADEELMMKYLEEGELTHEEILEGFKAGMFSGEICPVVPCSALTGVGVSKLLDVMADFLPSPKRAEYTGINPKTDEEVSRKCSVDEPFSAFVYKTIADPFVGKLSLFKVMSGKLAAGATLYNANADKQEKSAGMFVLRGKKQIASQNLNAGDLGALSKLQYTNTGDT
;
A
#
# COMPACT_ATOMS: atom_id res chain seq x y z
N VAL A 1 3.97 -13.96 -10.18
CA VAL A 1 3.20 -12.83 -10.76
C VAL A 1 1.85 -13.41 -11.16
N VAL A 2 0.74 -12.89 -10.62
CA VAL A 2 -0.59 -13.52 -10.75
C VAL A 2 -1.61 -12.49 -11.19
N PRO A 3 -2.42 -12.74 -12.25
CA PRO A 3 -3.49 -11.85 -12.63
C PRO A 3 -4.63 -11.90 -11.59
N VAL A 4 -5.11 -10.73 -11.16
CA VAL A 4 -6.30 -10.57 -10.31
C VAL A 4 -7.47 -10.07 -11.13
N LEU A 5 -7.16 -9.28 -12.15
CA LEU A 5 -8.11 -8.78 -13.12
C LEU A 5 -7.66 -9.13 -14.53
N LEU A 6 -8.61 -9.43 -15.41
CA LEU A 6 -8.37 -9.61 -16.85
C LEU A 6 -8.92 -8.42 -17.64
N PRO A 7 -8.25 -7.98 -18.74
CA PRO A 7 -8.71 -6.87 -19.53
C PRO A 7 -9.84 -7.27 -20.48
N ILE A 8 -10.89 -6.44 -20.59
CA ILE A 8 -11.92 -6.57 -21.62
C ILE A 8 -11.54 -5.71 -22.82
N GLY A 9 -11.08 -6.36 -23.89
CA GLY A 9 -10.52 -5.70 -25.06
C GLY A 9 -9.06 -5.29 -24.91
N ALA A 10 -8.47 -4.78 -25.98
CA ALA A 10 -7.06 -4.40 -26.04
C ALA A 10 -6.87 -3.08 -26.80
N GLY A 11 -5.79 -2.36 -26.53
CA GLY A 11 -5.42 -1.13 -27.21
C GLY A 11 -6.53 -0.07 -27.15
N ALA A 12 -6.99 0.39 -28.30
CA ALA A 12 -8.08 1.38 -28.41
C ALA A 12 -9.44 0.83 -27.96
N ASN A 13 -9.61 -0.50 -27.99
CA ASN A 13 -10.84 -1.19 -27.59
C ASN A 13 -10.85 -1.61 -26.12
N TYR A 14 -9.82 -1.28 -25.33
CA TYR A 14 -9.80 -1.56 -23.89
C TYR A 14 -10.88 -0.75 -23.17
N ARG A 15 -11.92 -1.43 -22.69
CA ARG A 15 -13.11 -0.77 -22.13
C ARG A 15 -13.43 -1.16 -20.69
N GLY A 16 -12.90 -2.26 -20.18
CA GLY A 16 -13.27 -2.75 -18.88
C GLY A 16 -12.34 -3.85 -18.35
N VAL A 17 -12.69 -4.40 -17.21
CA VAL A 17 -11.96 -5.48 -16.55
C VAL A 17 -12.91 -6.53 -16.01
N VAL A 18 -12.46 -7.79 -15.97
CA VAL A 18 -13.09 -8.88 -15.22
C VAL A 18 -12.31 -9.10 -13.93
N ASN A 19 -12.99 -9.08 -12.79
CA ASN A 19 -12.43 -9.53 -11.52
C ASN A 19 -12.56 -11.04 -11.44
N ILE A 20 -11.43 -11.73 -11.41
CA ILE A 20 -11.35 -13.20 -11.44
C ILE A 20 -11.94 -13.79 -10.17
N LEU A 21 -11.61 -13.22 -9.01
CA LEU A 21 -12.08 -13.69 -7.70
C LEU A 21 -13.58 -13.53 -7.52
N GLU A 22 -14.15 -12.40 -7.94
CA GLU A 22 -15.59 -12.14 -7.82
C GLU A 22 -16.40 -12.73 -8.97
N ASN A 23 -15.76 -13.13 -10.06
CA ASN A 23 -16.37 -13.49 -11.34
C ASN A 23 -17.35 -12.39 -11.82
N LYS A 24 -16.90 -11.14 -11.79
CA LYS A 24 -17.68 -9.97 -12.17
C LYS A 24 -16.92 -9.11 -13.16
N ALA A 25 -17.64 -8.54 -14.11
CA ALA A 25 -17.08 -7.64 -15.11
C ALA A 25 -17.52 -6.20 -14.87
N TYR A 26 -16.58 -5.27 -15.09
CA TYR A 26 -16.80 -3.85 -14.87
C TYR A 26 -16.34 -3.05 -16.07
N GLU A 27 -17.20 -2.16 -16.54
CA GLU A 27 -16.92 -1.24 -17.64
C GLU A 27 -16.84 0.19 -17.14
N ARG A 28 -15.92 0.97 -17.70
CA ARG A 28 -15.78 2.37 -17.36
C ARG A 28 -16.98 3.17 -17.83
N VAL A 29 -17.47 4.07 -16.98
CA VAL A 29 -18.42 5.12 -17.34
C VAL A 29 -17.74 6.48 -17.32
N ALA A 30 -18.28 7.44 -18.06
CA ALA A 30 -17.68 8.78 -18.20
C ALA A 30 -17.58 9.54 -16.87
N LYS A 31 -18.50 9.30 -15.94
CA LYS A 31 -18.51 9.87 -14.58
C LYS A 31 -19.09 8.86 -13.59
N GLY A 32 -18.49 8.78 -12.40
CA GLY A 32 -18.96 7.93 -11.32
C GLY A 32 -18.21 6.58 -11.21
N ALA A 33 -18.79 5.67 -10.43
CA ALA A 33 -18.26 4.32 -10.26
C ALA A 33 -18.37 3.51 -11.56
N PRO A 34 -17.47 2.53 -11.79
CA PRO A 34 -17.59 1.61 -12.92
C PRO A 34 -18.95 0.90 -12.90
N LYS A 35 -19.48 0.63 -14.08
CA LYS A 35 -20.74 -0.11 -14.23
C LYS A 35 -20.44 -1.60 -14.27
N GLU A 36 -21.11 -2.37 -13.42
CA GLU A 36 -21.11 -3.84 -13.52
C GLU A 36 -21.85 -4.26 -14.80
N ILE A 37 -21.25 -5.15 -15.56
CA ILE A 37 -21.78 -5.72 -16.79
C ILE A 37 -21.72 -7.27 -16.72
N PRO A 38 -22.47 -7.99 -17.56
CA PRO A 38 -22.28 -9.42 -17.67
C PRO A 38 -20.85 -9.76 -18.10
N VAL A 39 -20.30 -10.84 -17.52
CA VAL A 39 -18.98 -11.35 -17.94
C VAL A 39 -19.07 -11.78 -19.41
N PRO A 40 -18.13 -11.30 -20.27
CA PRO A 40 -18.14 -11.69 -21.68
C PRO A 40 -17.97 -13.21 -21.83
N ALA A 41 -18.84 -13.84 -22.60
CA ALA A 41 -18.86 -15.31 -22.76
C ALA A 41 -17.60 -15.86 -23.45
N ASP A 42 -16.93 -15.06 -24.26
CA ASP A 42 -15.69 -15.36 -24.95
C ASP A 42 -14.46 -15.35 -24.02
N MET A 43 -14.60 -14.93 -22.76
CA MET A 43 -13.53 -14.89 -21.77
C MET A 43 -13.59 -16.06 -20.76
N ALA A 44 -14.55 -16.99 -20.90
CA ALA A 44 -14.75 -18.05 -19.91
C ALA A 44 -13.50 -18.92 -19.70
N ASP A 45 -12.82 -19.29 -20.78
CA ASP A 45 -11.62 -20.12 -20.74
C ASP A 45 -10.43 -19.34 -20.13
N ASP A 46 -10.25 -18.08 -20.50
CA ASP A 46 -9.20 -17.21 -19.94
C ASP A 46 -9.40 -16.99 -18.44
N ILE A 47 -10.64 -16.83 -18.00
CA ILE A 47 -10.98 -16.67 -16.58
C ILE A 47 -10.68 -17.95 -15.81
N ALA A 48 -11.02 -19.13 -16.38
CA ALA A 48 -10.78 -20.42 -15.74
C ALA A 48 -9.27 -20.64 -15.53
N VAL A 49 -8.46 -20.42 -16.57
CA VAL A 49 -6.99 -20.53 -16.48
C VAL A 49 -6.42 -19.55 -15.45
N ALA A 50 -6.86 -18.29 -15.47
CA ALA A 50 -6.36 -17.30 -14.54
C ALA A 50 -6.79 -17.57 -13.08
N LEU A 51 -7.97 -18.16 -12.85
CA LEU A 51 -8.42 -18.59 -11.53
C LEU A 51 -7.59 -19.77 -11.01
N GLU A 52 -7.26 -20.73 -11.88
CA GLU A 52 -6.37 -21.85 -11.54
C GLU A 52 -4.98 -21.34 -11.13
N GLU A 53 -4.35 -20.49 -11.94
CA GLU A 53 -3.04 -19.85 -11.62
C GLU A 53 -3.07 -19.10 -10.28
N LEU A 54 -4.17 -18.41 -10.00
CA LEU A 54 -4.34 -17.66 -8.75
C LEU A 54 -4.52 -18.60 -7.56
N THR A 55 -5.27 -19.70 -7.74
CA THR A 55 -5.51 -20.72 -6.71
C THR A 55 -4.22 -21.46 -6.37
N GLU A 56 -3.44 -21.88 -7.38
CA GLU A 56 -2.12 -22.50 -7.18
C GLU A 56 -1.14 -21.56 -6.43
N ALA A 57 -1.12 -20.28 -6.82
CA ALA A 57 -0.27 -19.31 -6.16
C ALA A 57 -0.69 -19.07 -4.70
N ALA A 58 -1.99 -19.03 -4.42
CA ALA A 58 -2.52 -18.88 -3.07
C ALA A 58 -2.21 -20.11 -2.21
N ALA A 59 -2.38 -21.32 -2.76
CA ALA A 59 -2.00 -22.56 -2.09
C ALA A 59 -0.51 -22.59 -1.76
N GLY A 60 0.35 -22.15 -2.71
CA GLY A 60 1.80 -22.12 -2.52
C GLY A 60 2.32 -21.19 -1.44
N ALA A 61 1.50 -20.24 -1.00
CA ALA A 61 1.86 -19.28 0.03
C ALA A 61 1.66 -19.77 1.48
N ASP A 62 1.01 -20.93 1.65
CA ASP A 62 0.71 -21.52 2.96
C ASP A 62 0.77 -23.05 2.89
N GLU A 63 1.49 -23.68 3.82
CA GLU A 63 1.71 -25.13 3.80
C GLU A 63 0.41 -25.95 4.02
N GLU A 64 -0.51 -25.45 4.86
CA GLU A 64 -1.79 -26.15 5.11
C GLU A 64 -2.71 -26.06 3.89
N LEU A 65 -2.76 -24.89 3.24
CA LEU A 65 -3.52 -24.71 2.01
C LEU A 65 -2.95 -25.52 0.86
N MET A 66 -1.62 -25.66 0.77
CA MET A 66 -0.98 -26.48 -0.25
C MET A 66 -1.31 -27.96 -0.05
N MET A 67 -1.23 -28.47 1.19
CA MET A 67 -1.60 -29.85 1.48
C MET A 67 -3.06 -30.12 1.13
N LYS A 68 -3.97 -29.24 1.52
CA LYS A 68 -5.39 -29.36 1.19
C LYS A 68 -5.63 -29.35 -0.32
N TYR A 69 -4.99 -28.45 -1.05
CA TYR A 69 -5.12 -28.36 -2.51
C TYR A 69 -4.64 -29.66 -3.20
N LEU A 70 -3.55 -30.26 -2.70
CA LEU A 70 -3.04 -31.54 -3.23
C LEU A 70 -3.95 -32.74 -2.92
N GLU A 71 -4.64 -32.72 -1.78
CA GLU A 71 -5.53 -33.81 -1.36
C GLU A 71 -6.93 -33.70 -1.96
N GLU A 72 -7.52 -32.53 -1.99
CA GLU A 72 -8.91 -32.27 -2.39
C GLU A 72 -9.03 -31.78 -3.84
N GLY A 73 -7.96 -31.20 -4.40
CA GLY A 73 -7.94 -30.63 -5.75
C GLY A 73 -8.56 -29.26 -5.88
N GLU A 74 -9.11 -28.70 -4.80
CA GLU A 74 -9.77 -27.39 -4.79
C GLU A 74 -9.61 -26.67 -3.45
N LEU A 75 -9.71 -25.34 -3.47
CA LEU A 75 -9.80 -24.49 -2.31
C LEU A 75 -11.09 -23.67 -2.34
N THR A 76 -11.64 -23.37 -1.18
CA THR A 76 -12.77 -22.44 -1.07
C THR A 76 -12.34 -21.02 -1.44
N HIS A 77 -13.30 -20.19 -1.79
CA HIS A 77 -13.03 -18.77 -2.11
C HIS A 77 -12.34 -18.03 -0.96
N GLU A 78 -12.71 -18.30 0.29
CA GLU A 78 -12.11 -17.71 1.47
C GLU A 78 -10.65 -18.14 1.65
N GLU A 79 -10.35 -19.40 1.44
CA GLU A 79 -8.98 -19.94 1.49
C GLU A 79 -8.07 -19.36 0.40
N ILE A 80 -8.60 -19.22 -0.83
CA ILE A 80 -7.88 -18.55 -1.91
C ILE A 80 -7.55 -17.11 -1.53
N LEU A 81 -8.50 -16.37 -0.94
CA LEU A 81 -8.27 -14.99 -0.46
C LEU A 81 -7.25 -14.92 0.67
N GLU A 82 -7.27 -15.86 1.62
CA GLU A 82 -6.29 -15.94 2.72
C GLU A 82 -4.90 -16.24 2.20
N GLY A 83 -4.72 -17.27 1.40
CA GLY A 83 -3.43 -17.63 0.80
C GLY A 83 -2.89 -16.52 -0.08
N PHE A 84 -3.75 -15.90 -0.90
CA PHE A 84 -3.36 -14.76 -1.73
C PHE A 84 -2.85 -13.57 -0.90
N LYS A 85 -3.54 -13.23 0.20
CA LYS A 85 -3.09 -12.17 1.13
C LYS A 85 -1.79 -12.52 1.83
N ALA A 86 -1.62 -13.78 2.24
CA ALA A 86 -0.39 -14.25 2.86
C ALA A 86 0.79 -14.15 1.90
N GLY A 87 0.62 -14.62 0.64
CA GLY A 87 1.65 -14.55 -0.39
C GLY A 87 2.00 -13.12 -0.83
N MET A 88 1.02 -12.22 -0.84
CA MET A 88 1.31 -10.79 -1.06
C MET A 88 2.09 -10.16 0.10
N PHE A 89 1.78 -10.57 1.33
CA PHE A 89 2.47 -10.05 2.51
C PHE A 89 3.91 -10.56 2.59
N SER A 90 4.17 -11.83 2.26
CA SER A 90 5.52 -12.39 2.20
C SER A 90 6.34 -11.86 0.99
N GLY A 91 5.66 -11.30 -0.02
CA GLY A 91 6.28 -10.84 -1.27
C GLY A 91 6.43 -11.94 -2.33
N GLU A 92 5.90 -13.13 -2.11
CA GLU A 92 5.92 -14.25 -3.06
C GLU A 92 4.92 -14.05 -4.20
N ILE A 93 3.78 -13.42 -3.90
CA ILE A 93 2.75 -13.08 -4.88
C ILE A 93 2.82 -11.60 -5.25
N CYS A 94 2.91 -11.32 -6.56
CA CYS A 94 2.78 -10.00 -7.12
C CYS A 94 1.51 -9.93 -8.00
N PRO A 95 0.47 -9.16 -7.62
CA PRO A 95 -0.78 -9.07 -8.37
C PRO A 95 -0.62 -8.27 -9.65
N VAL A 96 -1.23 -8.74 -10.73
CA VAL A 96 -1.33 -8.00 -12.00
C VAL A 96 -2.72 -7.44 -12.18
N VAL A 97 -2.77 -6.13 -12.41
CA VAL A 97 -4.01 -5.38 -12.59
C VAL A 97 -3.92 -4.53 -13.86
N PRO A 98 -4.66 -4.86 -14.91
CA PRO A 98 -4.70 -4.05 -16.11
C PRO A 98 -5.43 -2.72 -15.84
N CYS A 99 -4.80 -1.60 -16.23
CA CYS A 99 -5.44 -0.29 -16.15
C CYS A 99 -4.90 0.66 -17.23
N SER A 100 -5.69 1.69 -17.54
CA SER A 100 -5.27 2.77 -18.43
C SER A 100 -5.33 4.10 -17.69
N ALA A 101 -4.18 4.69 -17.41
CA ALA A 101 -4.10 6.00 -16.77
C ALA A 101 -4.72 7.11 -17.64
N LEU A 102 -4.61 6.99 -18.97
CA LEU A 102 -5.15 7.98 -19.91
C LEU A 102 -6.68 7.97 -19.93
N THR A 103 -7.30 6.79 -20.04
CA THR A 103 -8.75 6.65 -20.14
C THR A 103 -9.42 6.45 -18.78
N GLY A 104 -8.69 6.06 -17.75
CA GLY A 104 -9.20 5.73 -16.42
C GLY A 104 -9.86 4.35 -16.32
N VAL A 105 -9.81 3.52 -17.37
CA VAL A 105 -10.31 2.15 -17.33
C VAL A 105 -9.50 1.33 -16.35
N GLY A 106 -10.15 0.57 -15.47
CA GLY A 106 -9.51 -0.31 -14.47
C GLY A 106 -8.96 0.40 -13.23
N VAL A 107 -8.82 1.74 -13.24
CA VAL A 107 -8.17 2.48 -12.13
C VAL A 107 -8.91 2.34 -10.81
N SER A 108 -10.25 2.38 -10.80
CA SER A 108 -11.02 2.18 -9.56
C SER A 108 -10.81 0.77 -8.99
N LYS A 109 -10.76 -0.25 -9.85
CA LYS A 109 -10.52 -1.63 -9.43
C LYS A 109 -9.08 -1.85 -8.98
N LEU A 110 -8.10 -1.14 -9.54
CA LEU A 110 -6.75 -1.09 -8.98
C LEU A 110 -6.75 -0.54 -7.55
N LEU A 111 -7.52 0.52 -7.28
CA LEU A 111 -7.65 1.07 -5.93
C LEU A 111 -8.34 0.12 -4.97
N ASP A 112 -9.37 -0.62 -5.43
CA ASP A 112 -10.03 -1.67 -4.64
C ASP A 112 -9.02 -2.78 -4.28
N VAL A 113 -8.27 -3.30 -5.26
CA VAL A 113 -7.20 -4.31 -5.02
C VAL A 113 -6.15 -3.80 -4.02
N MET A 114 -5.74 -2.53 -4.12
CA MET A 114 -4.82 -1.94 -3.16
C MET A 114 -5.41 -1.87 -1.75
N ALA A 115 -6.69 -1.51 -1.61
CA ALA A 115 -7.36 -1.39 -0.32
C ALA A 115 -7.60 -2.75 0.35
N ASP A 116 -7.94 -3.77 -0.44
CA ASP A 116 -8.37 -5.08 0.06
C ASP A 116 -7.19 -6.02 0.36
N PHE A 117 -6.10 -5.91 -0.41
CA PHE A 117 -5.01 -6.88 -0.38
C PHE A 117 -3.68 -6.34 0.13
N LEU A 118 -3.37 -5.04 -0.02
CA LEU A 118 -2.09 -4.53 0.47
C LEU A 118 -2.05 -4.50 2.00
N PRO A 119 -0.89 -4.84 2.61
CA PRO A 119 -0.78 -4.90 4.06
C PRO A 119 -0.96 -3.52 4.70
N SER A 120 -1.78 -3.47 5.76
CA SER A 120 -1.91 -2.27 6.58
C SER A 120 -0.61 -1.98 7.33
N PRO A 121 -0.19 -0.71 7.46
CA PRO A 121 0.95 -0.33 8.28
C PRO A 121 0.87 -0.83 9.73
N LYS A 122 -0.34 -1.07 10.26
CA LYS A 122 -0.54 -1.63 11.62
C LYS A 122 0.10 -3.00 11.86
N ARG A 123 0.38 -3.75 10.80
CA ARG A 123 1.06 -5.06 10.89
C ARG A 123 2.57 -4.93 10.99
N ALA A 124 3.13 -3.75 10.72
CA ALA A 124 4.56 -3.55 10.72
C ALA A 124 5.10 -3.39 12.14
N GLU A 125 6.21 -4.06 12.40
CA GLU A 125 7.07 -3.87 13.55
C GLU A 125 8.42 -3.36 13.04
N TYR A 126 8.92 -2.32 13.69
CA TYR A 126 10.14 -1.65 13.26
C TYR A 126 11.20 -1.81 14.34
N THR A 127 12.38 -2.26 13.95
CA THR A 127 13.55 -2.33 14.83
C THR A 127 14.48 -1.16 14.56
N GLY A 128 15.13 -0.70 15.60
CA GLY A 128 16.12 0.37 15.55
C GLY A 128 17.07 0.29 16.73
N ILE A 129 18.09 1.12 16.73
CA ILE A 129 19.08 1.19 17.81
C ILE A 129 18.85 2.46 18.60
N ASN A 130 18.78 2.35 19.92
CA ASN A 130 18.77 3.50 20.82
C ASN A 130 20.17 4.16 20.81
N PRO A 131 20.33 5.40 20.30
CA PRO A 131 21.65 6.01 20.14
C PRO A 131 22.36 6.30 21.47
N LYS A 132 21.67 6.23 22.62
CA LYS A 132 22.25 6.49 23.94
C LYS A 132 22.72 5.23 24.65
N THR A 133 22.05 4.08 24.42
CA THR A 133 22.35 2.83 25.12
C THR A 133 22.95 1.78 24.19
N ASP A 134 22.93 2.03 22.87
CA ASP A 134 23.32 1.09 21.79
C ASP A 134 22.54 -0.23 21.83
N GLU A 135 21.36 -0.20 22.46
CA GLU A 135 20.47 -1.36 22.56
C GLU A 135 19.47 -1.36 21.41
N GLU A 136 19.14 -2.55 20.93
CA GLU A 136 18.07 -2.73 19.97
C GLU A 136 16.71 -2.47 20.63
N VAL A 137 15.87 -1.67 19.96
CA VAL A 137 14.51 -1.37 20.39
C VAL A 137 13.54 -1.70 19.26
N SER A 138 12.44 -2.36 19.61
CA SER A 138 11.34 -2.63 18.70
C SER A 138 10.18 -1.67 18.96
N ARG A 139 9.47 -1.30 17.90
CA ARG A 139 8.28 -0.42 17.91
C ARG A 139 7.21 -0.98 17.02
N LYS A 140 6.00 -1.12 17.55
CA LYS A 140 4.83 -1.45 16.74
C LYS A 140 4.26 -0.19 16.10
N CYS A 141 3.64 -0.34 14.93
CA CYS A 141 2.93 0.75 14.29
C CYS A 141 1.60 1.03 15.04
N SER A 142 1.71 1.61 16.23
CA SER A 142 0.60 1.97 17.12
C SER A 142 0.75 3.40 17.64
N VAL A 143 -0.37 4.08 17.85
CA VAL A 143 -0.42 5.44 18.42
C VAL A 143 -0.05 5.49 19.90
N ASP A 144 -0.09 4.35 20.59
CA ASP A 144 0.20 4.21 22.02
C ASP A 144 1.70 4.02 22.29
N GLU A 145 2.47 3.77 21.24
CA GLU A 145 3.93 3.66 21.31
C GLU A 145 4.60 5.05 21.41
N PRO A 146 5.84 5.12 21.89
CA PRO A 146 6.65 6.32 21.76
C PRO A 146 6.79 6.74 20.30
N PHE A 147 6.79 8.06 20.06
CA PHE A 147 6.93 8.60 18.70
C PHE A 147 8.27 8.21 18.08
N SER A 148 8.24 7.70 16.86
CA SER A 148 9.38 7.59 15.97
C SER A 148 8.95 7.81 14.52
N ALA A 149 9.84 8.38 13.71
CA ALA A 149 9.59 8.64 12.31
C ALA A 149 10.85 8.48 11.48
N PHE A 150 10.70 8.09 10.23
CA PHE A 150 11.78 7.93 9.26
C PHE A 150 11.62 8.92 8.10
N VAL A 151 12.65 9.69 7.81
CA VAL A 151 12.68 10.67 6.73
C VAL A 151 13.10 9.97 5.43
N TYR A 152 12.16 9.71 4.55
CA TYR A 152 12.42 9.00 3.31
C TYR A 152 12.80 9.89 2.13
N LYS A 153 12.52 11.22 2.22
CA LYS A 153 12.83 12.17 1.14
C LYS A 153 12.92 13.61 1.66
N THR A 154 13.82 14.39 1.08
CA THR A 154 13.89 15.83 1.25
C THR A 154 13.70 16.52 -0.10
N ILE A 155 12.86 17.53 -0.15
CA ILE A 155 12.63 18.35 -1.35
C ILE A 155 12.82 19.82 -1.03
N ALA A 156 13.31 20.60 -2.02
CA ALA A 156 13.35 22.04 -1.96
C ALA A 156 12.04 22.59 -2.57
N ASP A 157 11.25 23.26 -1.74
CA ASP A 157 10.02 23.93 -2.17
C ASP A 157 10.29 25.41 -2.32
N PRO A 158 9.89 26.07 -3.44
CA PRO A 158 10.16 27.48 -3.68
C PRO A 158 9.57 28.45 -2.66
N PHE A 159 8.48 28.05 -1.97
CA PHE A 159 7.71 28.90 -1.05
C PHE A 159 8.03 28.63 0.42
N VAL A 160 8.14 27.37 0.81
CA VAL A 160 8.35 26.98 2.21
C VAL A 160 9.78 26.55 2.51
N GLY A 161 10.63 26.47 1.48
CA GLY A 161 12.02 26.05 1.61
C GLY A 161 12.17 24.53 1.71
N LYS A 162 13.05 24.06 2.59
CA LYS A 162 13.30 22.63 2.80
C LYS A 162 12.06 21.95 3.40
N LEU A 163 11.55 20.91 2.72
CA LEU A 163 10.52 20.01 3.20
C LEU A 163 11.12 18.62 3.40
N SER A 164 11.07 18.13 4.62
CA SER A 164 11.44 16.75 4.98
C SER A 164 10.18 15.87 5.00
N LEU A 165 10.11 14.94 4.05
CA LEU A 165 9.01 13.98 3.93
C LEU A 165 9.35 12.77 4.78
N PHE A 166 8.41 12.38 5.65
CA PHE A 166 8.62 11.31 6.61
C PHE A 166 7.41 10.39 6.73
N LYS A 167 7.66 9.20 7.23
CA LYS A 167 6.65 8.26 7.68
C LYS A 167 6.70 8.17 9.20
N VAL A 168 5.55 8.28 9.84
CA VAL A 168 5.43 7.98 11.27
C VAL A 168 5.48 6.47 11.44
N MET A 169 6.53 5.97 12.09
CA MET A 169 6.74 4.54 12.31
C MET A 169 5.96 4.06 13.54
N SER A 170 5.96 4.86 14.62
CA SER A 170 5.24 4.60 15.87
C SER A 170 4.79 5.88 16.55
N GLY A 171 3.80 5.77 17.43
CA GLY A 171 3.31 6.90 18.21
C GLY A 171 2.48 7.90 17.40
N LYS A 172 2.50 9.14 17.86
CA LYS A 172 1.83 10.27 17.22
C LYS A 172 2.67 11.55 17.31
N LEU A 173 2.60 12.37 16.28
CA LEU A 173 3.24 13.67 16.22
C LEU A 173 2.19 14.78 16.24
N ALA A 174 2.29 15.71 17.20
CA ALA A 174 1.49 16.92 17.21
C ALA A 174 2.25 18.08 16.54
N ALA A 175 1.51 18.98 15.90
CA ALA A 175 2.10 20.19 15.30
C ALA A 175 2.82 21.04 16.38
N GLY A 176 4.01 21.51 16.01
CA GLY A 176 4.84 22.33 16.90
C GLY A 176 5.57 21.56 18.01
N ALA A 177 5.53 20.23 18.01
CA ALA A 177 6.36 19.44 18.91
C ALA A 177 7.86 19.65 18.65
N THR A 178 8.65 19.51 19.70
CA THR A 178 10.11 19.44 19.58
C THR A 178 10.50 18.02 19.21
N LEU A 179 11.32 17.89 18.18
CA LEU A 179 11.81 16.63 17.64
C LEU A 179 13.27 16.45 18.01
N TYR A 180 13.66 15.22 18.27
CA TYR A 180 15.05 14.83 18.42
C TYR A 180 15.48 14.02 17.21
N ASN A 181 16.47 14.48 16.49
CA ASN A 181 17.11 13.76 15.40
C ASN A 181 18.22 12.87 16.00
N ALA A 182 18.01 11.55 15.96
CA ALA A 182 18.93 10.59 16.54
C ALA A 182 20.26 10.51 15.78
N ASN A 183 20.25 10.72 14.46
CA ASN A 183 21.44 10.67 13.62
C ASN A 183 22.34 11.90 13.79
N ALA A 184 21.74 13.07 13.94
CA ALA A 184 22.46 14.33 14.11
C ALA A 184 22.74 14.70 15.56
N ASP A 185 22.16 13.99 16.54
CA ASP A 185 22.17 14.32 17.97
C ASP A 185 21.72 15.77 18.23
N LYS A 186 20.61 16.18 17.61
CA LYS A 186 20.09 17.55 17.69
C LYS A 186 18.60 17.58 17.95
N GLN A 187 18.19 18.57 18.74
CA GLN A 187 16.78 18.92 18.87
C GLN A 187 16.43 20.04 17.89
N GLU A 188 15.28 19.90 17.24
CA GLU A 188 14.77 20.93 16.35
C GLU A 188 13.24 20.98 16.36
N LYS A 189 12.71 22.10 15.90
CA LYS A 189 11.28 22.34 15.84
C LYS A 189 10.89 22.73 14.43
N SER A 190 9.88 22.06 13.91
CA SER A 190 9.34 22.35 12.59
C SER A 190 8.55 23.67 12.58
N ALA A 191 8.65 24.42 11.49
CA ALA A 191 7.82 25.61 11.26
C ALA A 191 6.40 25.27 10.80
N GLY A 192 6.19 24.07 10.24
CA GLY A 192 4.88 23.61 9.80
C GLY A 192 4.85 22.11 9.55
N MET A 193 3.69 21.51 9.75
CA MET A 193 3.42 20.11 9.50
C MET A 193 2.27 19.95 8.48
N PHE A 194 2.48 19.13 7.47
CA PHE A 194 1.59 19.02 6.32
C PHE A 194 1.38 17.57 5.92
N VAL A 195 0.19 17.30 5.36
CA VAL A 195 -0.06 16.14 4.48
C VAL A 195 0.01 16.62 3.04
N LEU A 196 0.77 15.91 2.20
CA LEU A 196 0.89 16.26 0.79
C LEU A 196 -0.17 15.54 -0.05
N ARG A 197 -0.88 16.30 -0.87
CA ARG A 197 -1.81 15.77 -1.86
C ARG A 197 -1.46 16.34 -3.24
N GLY A 198 -0.61 15.60 -3.96
CA GLY A 198 0.05 16.12 -5.16
C GLY A 198 0.89 17.36 -4.81
N LYS A 199 0.65 18.49 -5.44
CA LYS A 199 1.34 19.76 -5.18
C LYS A 199 0.74 20.55 -3.99
N LYS A 200 -0.40 20.10 -3.43
CA LYS A 200 -1.05 20.82 -2.33
C LYS A 200 -0.47 20.38 -0.99
N GLN A 201 -0.11 21.36 -0.17
CA GLN A 201 0.30 21.19 1.22
C GLN A 201 -0.91 21.47 2.10
N ILE A 202 -1.41 20.47 2.80
CA ILE A 202 -2.57 20.58 3.68
C ILE A 202 -2.04 20.57 5.11
N ALA A 203 -2.21 21.66 5.85
CA ALA A 203 -1.77 21.74 7.23
C ALA A 203 -2.48 20.67 8.08
N SER A 204 -1.69 19.98 8.91
CA SER A 204 -2.19 18.97 9.83
C SER A 204 -1.83 19.32 11.26
N GLN A 205 -2.74 19.04 12.20
CA GLN A 205 -2.51 19.22 13.63
C GLN A 205 -1.87 17.99 14.28
N ASN A 206 -2.14 16.80 13.73
CA ASN A 206 -1.63 15.54 14.22
C ASN A 206 -1.34 14.59 13.06
N LEU A 207 -0.32 13.75 13.22
CA LEU A 207 -0.02 12.59 12.38
C LEU A 207 0.18 11.38 13.29
N ASN A 208 -0.42 10.26 12.90
CA ASN A 208 -0.41 9.02 13.66
C ASN A 208 0.52 7.98 13.04
N ALA A 209 0.86 6.95 13.79
CA ALA A 209 1.61 5.80 13.29
C ALA A 209 1.00 5.27 11.96
N GLY A 210 1.86 5.12 10.95
CA GLY A 210 1.49 4.74 9.58
C GLY A 210 1.26 5.91 8.63
N ASP A 211 1.04 7.13 9.12
CA ASP A 211 0.81 8.30 8.29
C ASP A 211 2.09 8.78 7.59
N LEU A 212 1.90 9.35 6.40
CA LEU A 212 2.93 10.10 5.68
C LEU A 212 2.72 11.59 5.87
N GLY A 213 3.80 12.29 6.21
CA GLY A 213 3.77 13.73 6.42
C GLY A 213 4.97 14.47 5.84
N ALA A 214 4.92 15.79 5.96
CA ALA A 214 6.02 16.66 5.62
C ALA A 214 6.22 17.71 6.72
N LEU A 215 7.46 17.94 7.10
CA LEU A 215 7.87 18.99 8.04
C LEU A 215 8.70 20.04 7.31
N SER A 216 8.41 21.30 7.58
CA SER A 216 9.12 22.41 6.94
C SER A 216 10.23 22.99 7.82
N LYS A 217 11.29 23.45 7.15
CA LYS A 217 12.39 24.24 7.74
C LYS A 217 13.19 23.52 8.82
N LEU A 218 13.26 22.19 8.79
CA LEU A 218 14.21 21.44 9.60
C LEU A 218 15.63 21.71 9.11
N GLN A 219 16.55 22.04 10.02
CA GLN A 219 17.91 22.45 9.67
C GLN A 219 18.87 21.25 9.64
N TYR A 220 18.75 20.36 10.62
CA TYR A 220 19.69 19.26 10.82
C TYR A 220 19.20 17.93 10.22
N THR A 221 17.90 17.81 9.98
CA THR A 221 17.30 16.57 9.46
C THR A 221 17.50 16.40 7.96
N ASN A 222 18.00 15.26 7.54
CA ASN A 222 18.23 14.88 6.15
C ASN A 222 17.47 13.60 5.78
N THR A 223 17.50 13.25 4.50
CA THR A 223 16.95 11.95 4.04
C THR A 223 17.77 10.81 4.65
N GLY A 224 17.05 9.80 5.18
CA GLY A 224 17.66 8.67 5.90
C GLY A 224 17.68 8.82 7.42
N ASP A 225 17.38 10.03 7.94
CA ASP A 225 17.40 10.28 9.39
C ASP A 225 16.13 9.76 10.09
N THR A 226 16.31 9.48 11.37
CA THR A 226 15.27 9.07 12.32
C THR A 226 15.17 10.07 13.46
#